data_be25a6751d9872dbe0e5946be549724c
#
_entry.id   be25a6751d9872dbe0e5946be549724c
#
_cell.length_a   1.000
_cell.length_b   1.000
_cell.length_c   1.000
_cell.angle_alpha   90.00
_cell.angle_beta   90.00
_cell.angle_gamma   90.00
#
_symmetry.space_group_name_H-M   'P 1'
#
loop_
_entity.id
_entity.type
_entity.pdbx_description
1 polymer ?
#
loop_
_entity_poly.entity_id
_entity_poly.type
_entity_poly.pdbx_seq_one_letter_code
_entity_poly.pdbx_strand_id
1 'polypeptide(L)'
;MLYFPIKGAKPIYKKENPMTRIETTFATLKSQNKKALIPYVMAGDPNPSNFVGLLHDLVKHGADMIEVGLPFSDPMADGPVVALAGERALAAGTSTRDALKMVAEFRQKDTQTPIILMGYLNPVEIIGYDNFVGLCEQSGVDGILMVDLPPAEAGSFTRHLTEHSMNEIFLLSPTTLPDRREQVLTHCGGYIYYVSLKGVTGSATLDTNDVATQVQAIKAETDLPVCVGFGIRDATSAKAIGAHADGIIVGSALVQNFADIDANDTAAVANAQQKIMAKMDELRTALDSLSA
;
A
#
# COMPACT_ATOMS: atom_id res chain seq x y z
N MET A 1 -34.63 -17.31 -7.82
CA MET A 1 -34.54 -17.23 -6.37
C MET A 1 -34.13 -15.78 -6.07
N LEU A 2 -35.07 -14.97 -5.57
CA LEU A 2 -34.86 -13.52 -5.38
C LEU A 2 -34.01 -13.33 -4.11
N TYR A 3 -32.82 -12.80 -4.30
CA TYR A 3 -31.90 -12.45 -3.20
C TYR A 3 -32.32 -11.06 -2.66
N PHE A 4 -32.81 -11.00 -1.42
CA PHE A 4 -33.05 -9.74 -0.74
C PHE A 4 -31.78 -9.29 -0.06
N PRO A 5 -31.32 -8.05 -0.25
CA PRO A 5 -30.14 -7.55 0.45
C PRO A 5 -30.46 -7.40 1.94
N ILE A 6 -29.68 -8.04 2.78
CA ILE A 6 -29.71 -7.82 4.24
C ILE A 6 -28.99 -6.49 4.50
N LYS A 7 -29.76 -5.41 4.66
CA LYS A 7 -29.23 -4.13 5.18
C LYS A 7 -28.64 -4.38 6.57
N GLY A 8 -27.35 -4.12 6.72
CA GLY A 8 -26.67 -4.13 8.03
C GLY A 8 -25.84 -5.36 8.32
N ALA A 9 -25.23 -5.99 7.33
CA ALA A 9 -24.18 -6.98 7.59
C ALA A 9 -23.02 -6.28 8.31
N LYS A 10 -22.95 -6.42 9.64
CA LYS A 10 -21.77 -6.05 10.41
C LYS A 10 -20.64 -6.97 9.96
N PRO A 11 -19.41 -6.46 9.83
CA PRO A 11 -18.27 -7.30 9.49
C PRO A 11 -18.21 -8.48 10.47
N ILE A 12 -18.00 -9.68 9.94
CA ILE A 12 -18.07 -10.96 10.65
C ILE A 12 -17.04 -11.05 11.80
N TYR A 13 -16.11 -10.11 11.87
CA TYR A 13 -14.96 -10.09 12.78
C TYR A 13 -14.88 -8.82 13.63
N LYS A 14 -15.81 -8.64 14.58
CA LYS A 14 -15.55 -7.84 15.78
C LYS A 14 -15.22 -8.79 16.93
N LYS A 15 -13.99 -9.28 16.98
CA LYS A 15 -13.34 -9.59 18.24
C LYS A 15 -12.94 -8.25 18.88
N GLU A 16 -12.98 -8.13 20.20
CA GLU A 16 -12.37 -7.04 20.98
C GLU A 16 -10.82 -7.16 20.92
N ASN A 17 -10.25 -7.13 19.73
CA ASN A 17 -8.81 -7.06 19.56
C ASN A 17 -8.38 -5.60 19.72
N PRO A 18 -7.22 -5.33 20.32
CA PRO A 18 -6.67 -3.98 20.33
C PRO A 18 -6.52 -3.47 18.89
N MET A 19 -6.66 -2.14 18.72
CA MET A 19 -6.50 -1.50 17.42
C MET A 19 -5.13 -1.86 16.81
N THR A 20 -5.13 -2.21 15.54
CA THR A 20 -3.91 -2.44 14.77
C THR A 20 -3.11 -1.14 14.63
N ARG A 21 -1.82 -1.22 14.22
CA ARG A 21 -1.03 -0.01 13.95
C ARG A 21 -1.65 0.82 12.82
N ILE A 22 -2.23 0.18 11.79
CA ILE A 22 -2.91 0.87 10.69
C ILE A 22 -4.10 1.67 11.23
N GLU A 23 -4.97 1.04 12.01
CA GLU A 23 -6.15 1.69 12.62
C GLU A 23 -5.75 2.84 13.55
N THR A 24 -4.73 2.63 14.38
CA THR A 24 -4.19 3.64 15.30
C THR A 24 -3.64 4.85 14.53
N THR A 25 -2.92 4.61 13.44
CA THR A 25 -2.37 5.67 12.59
C THR A 25 -3.48 6.50 11.96
N PHE A 26 -4.51 5.87 11.36
CA PHE A 26 -5.64 6.60 10.79
C PHE A 26 -6.45 7.35 11.85
N ALA A 27 -6.66 6.77 13.02
CA ALA A 27 -7.35 7.46 14.13
C ALA A 27 -6.59 8.72 14.56
N THR A 28 -5.26 8.63 14.65
CA THR A 28 -4.38 9.76 14.98
C THR A 28 -4.44 10.84 13.92
N LEU A 29 -4.28 10.48 12.64
CA LEU A 29 -4.35 11.41 11.52
C LEU A 29 -5.71 12.11 11.45
N LYS A 30 -6.80 11.36 11.62
CA LYS A 30 -8.16 11.90 11.65
C LYS A 30 -8.34 12.91 12.80
N SER A 31 -7.82 12.63 13.98
CA SER A 31 -7.90 13.54 15.14
C SER A 31 -7.15 14.86 14.89
N GLN A 32 -6.11 14.83 14.04
CA GLN A 32 -5.29 15.97 13.65
C GLN A 32 -5.76 16.63 12.34
N ASN A 33 -6.86 16.16 11.76
CA ASN A 33 -7.35 16.58 10.43
C ASN A 33 -6.27 16.43 9.33
N LYS A 34 -5.40 15.41 9.43
CA LYS A 34 -4.31 15.14 8.49
C LYS A 34 -4.65 14.01 7.54
N LYS A 35 -3.99 13.99 6.39
CA LYS A 35 -4.08 12.96 5.35
C LYS A 35 -2.86 12.05 5.42
N ALA A 36 -3.09 10.74 5.25
CA ALA A 36 -2.00 9.77 5.22
C ALA A 36 -1.14 9.94 3.96
N LEU A 37 0.19 9.89 4.14
CA LEU A 37 1.17 9.76 3.06
C LEU A 37 1.78 8.38 3.12
N ILE A 38 1.53 7.56 2.10
CA ILE A 38 1.91 6.15 2.02
C ILE A 38 2.83 5.95 0.81
N PRO A 39 4.16 6.00 0.98
CA PRO A 39 5.09 5.62 -0.08
C PRO A 39 5.05 4.11 -0.32
N TYR A 40 5.11 3.73 -1.60
CA TYR A 40 5.39 2.37 -2.03
C TYR A 40 6.84 2.28 -2.49
N VAL A 41 7.54 1.24 -2.03
CA VAL A 41 8.91 0.88 -2.45
C VAL A 41 9.02 -0.62 -2.65
N MET A 42 9.83 -1.06 -3.63
CA MET A 42 10.07 -2.47 -3.90
C MET A 42 11.17 -3.00 -2.99
N ALA A 43 10.92 -4.09 -2.28
CA ALA A 43 11.89 -4.69 -1.36
C ALA A 43 13.20 -5.05 -2.08
N GLY A 44 14.30 -4.51 -1.57
CA GLY A 44 15.64 -4.75 -2.11
C GLY A 44 16.01 -3.96 -3.37
N ASP A 45 15.16 -3.05 -3.84
CA ASP A 45 15.46 -2.15 -4.96
C ASP A 45 16.11 -0.85 -4.44
N PRO A 46 17.20 -0.36 -5.02
CA PRO A 46 18.01 -0.96 -6.08
C PRO A 46 19.00 -1.99 -5.52
N ASN A 47 19.21 -2.01 -4.21
CA ASN A 47 20.17 -2.86 -3.51
C ASN A 47 19.64 -3.24 -2.12
N PRO A 48 19.63 -4.55 -1.76
CA PRO A 48 19.16 -5.02 -0.47
C PRO A 48 19.80 -4.36 0.74
N SER A 49 21.09 -4.04 0.67
CA SER A 49 21.85 -3.46 1.80
C SER A 49 21.43 -2.05 2.18
N ASN A 50 20.80 -1.30 1.28
CA ASN A 50 20.35 0.07 1.51
C ASN A 50 18.87 0.17 1.87
N PHE A 51 18.11 -0.93 1.72
CA PHE A 51 16.65 -0.89 1.78
C PHE A 51 16.11 -0.52 3.16
N VAL A 52 16.66 -1.08 4.24
CA VAL A 52 16.21 -0.76 5.61
C VAL A 52 16.49 0.71 5.95
N GLY A 53 17.62 1.24 5.51
CA GLY A 53 17.93 2.67 5.61
C GLY A 53 16.92 3.53 4.89
N LEU A 54 16.53 3.15 3.66
CA LEU A 54 15.49 3.83 2.88
C LEU A 54 14.15 3.86 3.64
N LEU A 55 13.71 2.76 4.27
CA LEU A 55 12.47 2.73 5.06
C LEU A 55 12.50 3.76 6.21
N HIS A 56 13.60 3.83 6.96
CA HIS A 56 13.75 4.81 8.03
C HIS A 56 13.76 6.26 7.52
N ASP A 57 14.40 6.51 6.38
CA ASP A 57 14.41 7.85 5.78
C ASP A 57 13.01 8.24 5.27
N LEU A 58 12.23 7.32 4.71
CA LEU A 58 10.83 7.59 4.33
C LEU A 58 9.99 8.04 5.53
N VAL A 59 10.12 7.35 6.67
CA VAL A 59 9.43 7.74 7.92
C VAL A 59 9.85 9.13 8.36
N LYS A 60 11.15 9.42 8.39
CA LYS A 60 11.71 10.71 8.77
C LYS A 60 11.22 11.85 7.86
N HIS A 61 10.93 11.56 6.60
CA HIS A 61 10.40 12.49 5.61
C HIS A 61 8.88 12.42 5.45
N GLY A 62 8.18 11.96 6.50
CA GLY A 62 6.74 12.12 6.65
C GLY A 62 5.87 10.99 6.12
N ALA A 63 6.40 9.79 5.92
CA ALA A 63 5.58 8.62 5.69
C ALA A 63 4.81 8.26 6.97
N ASP A 64 3.49 8.14 6.86
CA ASP A 64 2.63 7.69 7.96
C ASP A 64 2.52 6.15 8.00
N MET A 65 2.67 5.51 6.85
CA MET A 65 2.72 4.06 6.62
C MET A 65 3.62 3.79 5.42
N ILE A 66 4.09 2.56 5.22
CA ILE A 66 4.89 2.19 4.06
C ILE A 66 4.32 0.93 3.41
N GLU A 67 4.10 0.97 2.11
CA GLU A 67 3.84 -0.22 1.29
C GLU A 67 5.17 -0.77 0.75
N VAL A 68 5.44 -2.04 1.03
CA VAL A 68 6.64 -2.76 0.61
C VAL A 68 6.25 -3.81 -0.43
N GLY A 69 6.67 -3.60 -1.67
CA GLY A 69 6.46 -4.53 -2.76
C GLY A 69 7.30 -5.80 -2.58
N LEU A 70 6.69 -6.95 -2.77
CA LEU A 70 7.37 -8.24 -2.83
C LEU A 70 7.77 -8.51 -4.29
N PRO A 71 9.06 -8.67 -4.61
CA PRO A 71 9.48 -8.88 -5.98
C PRO A 71 8.97 -10.21 -6.51
N PHE A 72 8.43 -10.19 -7.74
CA PHE A 72 7.88 -11.34 -8.44
C PHE A 72 8.21 -11.27 -9.93
N SER A 73 8.43 -12.43 -10.57
CA SER A 73 8.87 -12.51 -11.97
C SER A 73 7.77 -12.18 -12.98
N ASP A 74 6.50 -12.34 -12.58
CA ASP A 74 5.35 -12.24 -13.50
C ASP A 74 4.31 -11.23 -13.00
N PRO A 75 4.67 -9.93 -12.83
CA PRO A 75 3.85 -8.93 -12.16
C PRO A 75 2.77 -8.37 -13.11
N MET A 76 1.73 -9.16 -13.41
CA MET A 76 0.73 -8.88 -14.45
C MET A 76 -0.09 -7.60 -14.23
N ALA A 77 -0.17 -7.09 -13.02
CA ALA A 77 -0.95 -5.89 -12.68
C ALA A 77 -0.07 -4.65 -12.50
N ASP A 78 1.26 -4.80 -12.48
CA ASP A 78 2.18 -3.69 -12.26
C ASP A 78 2.39 -2.86 -13.53
N GLY A 79 2.49 -1.55 -13.33
CA GLY A 79 2.98 -0.68 -14.39
C GLY A 79 4.49 -0.87 -14.63
N PRO A 80 5.01 -0.43 -15.79
CA PRO A 80 6.39 -0.73 -16.21
C PRO A 80 7.45 -0.26 -15.20
N VAL A 81 7.23 0.85 -14.50
CA VAL A 81 8.17 1.37 -13.51
C VAL A 81 8.28 0.43 -12.31
N VAL A 82 7.16 -0.09 -11.81
CA VAL A 82 7.11 -1.00 -10.65
C VAL A 82 7.62 -2.39 -11.06
N ALA A 83 7.25 -2.88 -12.25
CA ALA A 83 7.74 -4.15 -12.78
C ALA A 83 9.27 -4.15 -12.91
N LEU A 84 9.87 -3.10 -13.50
CA LEU A 84 11.33 -2.95 -13.61
C LEU A 84 12.02 -2.86 -12.23
N ALA A 85 11.37 -2.29 -11.22
CA ALA A 85 11.90 -2.31 -9.86
C ALA A 85 11.91 -3.73 -9.28
N GLY A 86 10.87 -4.53 -9.56
CA GLY A 86 10.83 -5.95 -9.22
C GLY A 86 11.94 -6.73 -9.89
N GLU A 87 12.19 -6.49 -11.18
CA GLU A 87 13.29 -7.12 -11.92
C GLU A 87 14.66 -6.78 -11.31
N ARG A 88 14.93 -5.51 -10.95
CA ARG A 88 16.16 -5.11 -10.26
C ARG A 88 16.32 -5.81 -8.91
N ALA A 89 15.26 -5.86 -8.12
CA ALA A 89 15.28 -6.54 -6.83
C ALA A 89 15.54 -8.04 -6.96
N LEU A 90 14.91 -8.72 -7.93
CA LEU A 90 15.17 -10.13 -8.23
C LEU A 90 16.61 -10.35 -8.72
N ALA A 91 17.12 -9.48 -9.59
CA ALA A 91 18.51 -9.55 -10.07
C ALA A 91 19.51 -9.35 -8.92
N ALA A 92 19.17 -8.55 -7.91
CA ALA A 92 19.94 -8.39 -6.67
C ALA A 92 19.77 -9.57 -5.68
N GLY A 93 18.98 -10.59 -6.04
CA GLY A 93 18.79 -11.81 -5.24
C GLY A 93 17.73 -11.70 -4.13
N THR A 94 16.89 -10.66 -4.16
CA THR A 94 15.85 -10.47 -3.14
C THR A 94 14.69 -11.44 -3.36
N SER A 95 14.36 -12.19 -2.32
CA SER A 95 13.18 -13.06 -2.23
C SER A 95 12.13 -12.48 -1.27
N THR A 96 10.92 -13.06 -1.27
CA THR A 96 9.89 -12.77 -0.27
C THR A 96 10.40 -12.94 1.17
N ARG A 97 11.22 -13.96 1.42
CA ARG A 97 11.81 -14.19 2.76
C ARG A 97 12.83 -13.12 3.13
N ASP A 98 13.56 -12.58 2.17
CA ASP A 98 14.50 -11.50 2.43
C ASP A 98 13.77 -10.18 2.66
N ALA A 99 12.68 -9.91 1.95
CA ALA A 99 11.80 -8.78 2.24
C ALA A 99 11.28 -8.82 3.69
N LEU A 100 10.84 -9.98 4.17
CA LEU A 100 10.39 -10.17 5.56
C LEU A 100 11.52 -9.94 6.58
N LYS A 101 12.75 -10.38 6.29
CA LYS A 101 13.93 -10.08 7.14
C LYS A 101 14.21 -8.58 7.21
N MET A 102 14.11 -7.87 6.08
CA MET A 102 14.28 -6.41 6.04
C MET A 102 13.22 -5.69 6.87
N VAL A 103 11.96 -6.15 6.83
CA VAL A 103 10.91 -5.62 7.72
C VAL A 103 11.25 -5.89 9.18
N ALA A 104 11.69 -7.10 9.53
CA ALA A 104 12.10 -7.44 10.90
C ALA A 104 13.28 -6.59 11.39
N GLU A 105 14.23 -6.27 10.52
CA GLU A 105 15.35 -5.37 10.83
C GLU A 105 14.87 -3.93 11.03
N PHE A 106 13.99 -3.43 10.16
CA PHE A 106 13.35 -2.12 10.34
C PHE A 106 12.66 -2.01 11.70
N ARG A 107 11.94 -3.06 12.12
CA ARG A 107 11.23 -3.12 13.42
C ARG A 107 12.14 -3.01 14.64
N GLN A 108 13.42 -3.26 14.52
CA GLN A 108 14.36 -3.08 15.64
C GLN A 108 14.48 -1.61 16.10
N LYS A 109 14.16 -0.66 15.22
CA LYS A 109 14.24 0.79 15.49
C LYS A 109 12.92 1.53 15.35
N ASP A 110 11.95 0.95 14.65
CA ASP A 110 10.61 1.53 14.46
C ASP A 110 9.53 0.50 14.77
N THR A 111 8.82 0.71 15.87
CA THR A 111 7.72 -0.14 16.32
C THR A 111 6.35 0.47 16.06
N GLN A 112 6.27 1.65 15.44
CA GLN A 112 5.04 2.43 15.32
C GLN A 112 4.52 2.50 13.87
N THR A 113 5.41 2.74 12.89
CA THR A 113 5.00 2.94 11.50
C THR A 113 4.45 1.66 10.88
N PRO A 114 3.20 1.61 10.39
CA PRO A 114 2.66 0.43 9.75
C PRO A 114 3.43 0.06 8.47
N ILE A 115 3.66 -1.25 8.29
CA ILE A 115 4.23 -1.84 7.08
C ILE A 115 3.18 -2.74 6.44
N ILE A 116 2.86 -2.46 5.19
CA ILE A 116 1.95 -3.24 4.36
C ILE A 116 2.76 -3.95 3.28
N LEU A 117 2.62 -5.25 3.16
CA LEU A 117 3.20 -5.99 2.04
C LEU A 117 2.25 -5.97 0.85
N MET A 118 2.76 -5.61 -0.32
CA MET A 118 2.03 -5.69 -1.58
C MET A 118 2.70 -6.71 -2.49
N GLY A 119 1.94 -7.68 -3.01
CA GLY A 119 2.50 -8.74 -3.84
C GLY A 119 1.47 -9.56 -4.57
N TYR A 120 1.91 -10.71 -5.04
CA TYR A 120 1.14 -11.68 -5.79
C TYR A 120 0.99 -12.98 -5.02
N LEU A 121 -0.08 -13.70 -5.30
CA LEU A 121 -0.47 -14.89 -4.53
C LEU A 121 0.49 -16.07 -4.74
N ASN A 122 1.05 -16.23 -5.93
CA ASN A 122 1.88 -17.38 -6.26
C ASN A 122 3.07 -17.61 -5.29
N PRO A 123 3.89 -16.61 -4.92
CA PRO A 123 4.93 -16.78 -3.90
C PRO A 123 4.38 -17.17 -2.52
N VAL A 124 3.19 -16.70 -2.17
CA VAL A 124 2.52 -17.02 -0.90
C VAL A 124 2.03 -18.48 -0.90
N GLU A 125 1.43 -18.92 -1.99
CA GLU A 125 1.01 -20.33 -2.18
C GLU A 125 2.19 -21.30 -2.06
N ILE A 126 3.35 -20.96 -2.63
CA ILE A 126 4.57 -21.79 -2.52
C ILE A 126 5.06 -21.89 -1.08
N ILE A 127 4.96 -20.80 -0.29
CA ILE A 127 5.35 -20.79 1.13
C ILE A 127 4.29 -21.52 1.98
N GLY A 128 3.04 -21.50 1.56
CA GLY A 128 1.85 -21.91 2.30
C GLY A 128 1.34 -20.80 3.23
N TYR A 129 0.01 -20.63 3.29
CA TYR A 129 -0.63 -19.51 4.01
C TYR A 129 -0.23 -19.43 5.48
N ASP A 130 -0.30 -20.53 6.22
CA ASP A 130 0.04 -20.56 7.65
C ASP A 130 1.50 -20.13 7.89
N ASN A 131 2.42 -20.67 7.08
CA ASN A 131 3.84 -20.32 7.17
C ASN A 131 4.08 -18.86 6.81
N PHE A 132 3.44 -18.36 5.74
CA PHE A 132 3.59 -16.97 5.30
C PHE A 132 3.06 -15.99 6.34
N VAL A 133 1.85 -16.23 6.87
CA VAL A 133 1.24 -15.40 7.90
C VAL A 133 2.07 -15.40 9.18
N GLY A 134 2.56 -16.58 9.63
CA GLY A 134 3.46 -16.68 10.77
C GLY A 134 4.78 -15.94 10.59
N LEU A 135 5.36 -15.95 9.39
CA LEU A 135 6.56 -15.18 9.06
C LEU A 135 6.27 -13.68 9.04
N CYS A 136 5.12 -13.25 8.53
CA CYS A 136 4.69 -11.85 8.54
C CYS A 136 4.52 -11.32 9.97
N GLU A 137 3.86 -12.08 10.84
CA GLU A 137 3.70 -11.74 12.25
C GLU A 137 5.05 -11.59 12.95
N GLN A 138 5.95 -12.57 12.80
CA GLN A 138 7.30 -12.52 13.39
C GLN A 138 8.12 -11.35 12.87
N SER A 139 7.90 -10.92 11.64
CA SER A 139 8.58 -9.76 11.04
C SER A 139 7.94 -8.43 11.42
N GLY A 140 6.75 -8.44 12.03
CA GLY A 140 6.03 -7.23 12.44
C GLY A 140 5.33 -6.51 11.29
N VAL A 141 4.84 -7.26 10.29
CA VAL A 141 3.95 -6.78 9.23
C VAL A 141 2.58 -6.45 9.81
N ASP A 142 1.91 -5.42 9.30
CA ASP A 142 0.62 -4.94 9.78
C ASP A 142 -0.53 -5.22 8.82
N GLY A 143 -0.24 -5.30 7.55
CA GLY A 143 -1.24 -5.54 6.52
C GLY A 143 -0.65 -6.18 5.28
N ILE A 144 -1.55 -6.75 4.48
CA ILE A 144 -1.19 -7.44 3.24
C ILE A 144 -2.18 -7.05 2.15
N LEU A 145 -1.66 -6.75 0.96
CA LEU A 145 -2.40 -6.53 -0.25
C LEU A 145 -1.95 -7.54 -1.31
N MET A 146 -2.79 -8.53 -1.59
CA MET A 146 -2.56 -9.46 -2.71
C MET A 146 -3.31 -8.96 -3.94
N VAL A 147 -2.56 -8.60 -4.99
CA VAL A 147 -3.10 -7.91 -6.16
C VAL A 147 -4.03 -8.81 -6.98
N ASP A 148 -3.75 -10.10 -6.96
CA ASP A 148 -4.41 -11.13 -7.76
C ASP A 148 -5.31 -12.07 -6.93
N LEU A 149 -5.58 -11.77 -5.64
CA LEU A 149 -6.50 -12.54 -4.81
C LEU A 149 -7.92 -11.96 -4.92
N PRO A 150 -8.87 -12.68 -5.54
CA PRO A 150 -10.26 -12.23 -5.61
C PRO A 150 -10.93 -12.26 -4.22
N PRO A 151 -11.80 -11.29 -3.88
CA PRO A 151 -12.48 -11.29 -2.59
C PRO A 151 -13.32 -12.55 -2.34
N ALA A 152 -13.86 -13.19 -3.39
CA ALA A 152 -14.62 -14.43 -3.27
C ALA A 152 -13.76 -15.63 -2.77
N GLU A 153 -12.44 -15.58 -2.96
CA GLU A 153 -11.49 -16.63 -2.57
C GLU A 153 -10.68 -16.26 -1.33
N ALA A 154 -10.75 -15.00 -0.91
CA ALA A 154 -9.92 -14.45 0.17
C ALA A 154 -10.30 -14.96 1.58
N GLY A 155 -11.52 -15.49 1.78
CA GLY A 155 -12.09 -15.72 3.10
C GLY A 155 -11.25 -16.57 4.07
N SER A 156 -10.47 -17.56 3.60
CA SER A 156 -9.56 -18.32 4.46
C SER A 156 -8.31 -17.50 4.81
N PHE A 157 -7.74 -16.79 3.84
CA PHE A 157 -6.56 -15.97 4.02
C PHE A 157 -6.86 -14.77 4.93
N THR A 158 -7.98 -14.05 4.69
CA THR A 158 -8.45 -12.97 5.56
C THR A 158 -8.59 -13.41 7.02
N ARG A 159 -9.10 -14.62 7.25
CA ARG A 159 -9.25 -15.16 8.61
C ARG A 159 -7.88 -15.37 9.27
N HIS A 160 -6.94 -16.00 8.59
CA HIS A 160 -5.59 -16.19 9.11
C HIS A 160 -4.92 -14.86 9.45
N LEU A 161 -5.02 -13.87 8.58
CA LEU A 161 -4.49 -12.52 8.84
C LEU A 161 -5.12 -11.89 10.09
N THR A 162 -6.45 -11.97 10.20
CA THR A 162 -7.18 -11.39 11.33
C THR A 162 -6.82 -12.07 12.66
N GLU A 163 -6.63 -13.39 12.67
CA GLU A 163 -6.21 -14.15 13.85
C GLU A 163 -4.83 -13.73 14.34
N HIS A 164 -3.98 -13.20 13.44
CA HIS A 164 -2.65 -12.67 13.71
C HIS A 164 -2.60 -11.12 13.77
N SER A 165 -3.75 -10.47 13.95
CA SER A 165 -3.87 -9.01 14.06
C SER A 165 -3.33 -8.22 12.87
N MET A 166 -3.36 -8.80 11.68
CA MET A 166 -3.03 -8.17 10.41
C MET A 166 -4.30 -7.84 9.60
N ASN A 167 -4.23 -6.78 8.81
CA ASN A 167 -5.32 -6.36 7.93
C ASN A 167 -5.09 -6.88 6.50
N GLU A 168 -6.16 -7.31 5.83
CA GLU A 168 -6.15 -7.53 4.39
C GLU A 168 -6.67 -6.28 3.70
N ILE A 169 -5.84 -5.66 2.85
CA ILE A 169 -6.17 -4.47 2.06
C ILE A 169 -6.61 -4.92 0.67
N PHE A 170 -7.69 -4.35 0.16
CA PHE A 170 -8.22 -4.66 -1.17
C PHE A 170 -8.21 -3.44 -2.07
N LEU A 171 -8.05 -3.74 -3.38
CA LEU A 171 -8.12 -2.77 -4.46
C LEU A 171 -9.57 -2.58 -4.93
N LEU A 172 -9.98 -1.33 -5.06
CA LEU A 172 -11.14 -0.92 -5.83
C LEU A 172 -10.71 -0.08 -7.02
N SER A 173 -11.41 -0.18 -8.12
CA SER A 173 -11.15 0.57 -9.35
C SER A 173 -12.45 1.16 -9.92
N PRO A 174 -12.39 2.10 -10.86
CA PRO A 174 -13.57 2.65 -11.52
C PRO A 174 -14.45 1.59 -12.22
N THR A 175 -13.89 0.43 -12.52
CA THR A 175 -14.59 -0.69 -13.17
C THR A 175 -15.15 -1.71 -12.17
N THR A 176 -14.93 -1.52 -10.88
CA THR A 176 -15.44 -2.44 -9.85
C THR A 176 -16.96 -2.30 -9.73
N LEU A 177 -17.67 -3.38 -10.05
CA LEU A 177 -19.14 -3.43 -9.96
C LEU A 177 -19.60 -3.40 -8.51
N PRO A 178 -20.85 -2.92 -8.23
CA PRO A 178 -21.40 -2.82 -6.88
C PRO A 178 -21.34 -4.12 -6.07
N ASP A 179 -21.75 -5.25 -6.66
CA ASP A 179 -21.73 -6.56 -5.98
C ASP A 179 -20.32 -6.98 -5.57
N ARG A 180 -19.32 -6.70 -6.42
CA ARG A 180 -17.92 -6.98 -6.10
C ARG A 180 -17.40 -6.02 -5.02
N ARG A 181 -17.83 -4.76 -5.04
CA ARG A 181 -17.47 -3.78 -4.02
C ARG A 181 -17.99 -4.21 -2.65
N GLU A 182 -19.24 -4.68 -2.55
CA GLU A 182 -19.79 -5.23 -1.32
C GLU A 182 -18.97 -6.40 -0.77
N GLN A 183 -18.53 -7.33 -1.64
CA GLN A 183 -17.65 -8.43 -1.25
C GLN A 183 -16.31 -7.91 -0.71
N VAL A 184 -15.68 -6.95 -1.39
CA VAL A 184 -14.44 -6.31 -0.93
C VAL A 184 -14.65 -5.70 0.46
N LEU A 185 -15.71 -4.91 0.66
CA LEU A 185 -15.97 -4.23 1.92
C LEU A 185 -16.25 -5.20 3.08
N THR A 186 -16.65 -6.44 2.78
CA THR A 186 -16.88 -7.48 3.79
C THR A 186 -15.57 -8.05 4.34
N HIS A 187 -14.54 -8.15 3.51
CA HIS A 187 -13.25 -8.76 3.87
C HIS A 187 -12.16 -7.74 4.18
N CYS A 188 -12.27 -6.52 3.66
CA CYS A 188 -11.24 -5.51 3.79
C CYS A 188 -11.07 -5.02 5.23
N GLY A 189 -9.82 -4.86 5.67
CA GLY A 189 -9.42 -4.23 6.91
C GLY A 189 -8.43 -3.08 6.66
N GLY A 190 -8.14 -2.31 7.69
CA GLY A 190 -7.19 -1.22 7.63
C GLY A 190 -7.66 -0.03 6.78
N TYR A 191 -7.62 -0.15 5.46
CA TYR A 191 -8.10 0.87 4.51
C TYR A 191 -8.46 0.25 3.16
N ILE A 192 -9.26 1.00 2.38
CA ILE A 192 -9.54 0.69 0.97
C ILE A 192 -8.49 1.36 0.10
N TYR A 193 -7.86 0.60 -0.79
CA TYR A 193 -6.99 1.13 -1.83
C TYR A 193 -7.80 1.41 -3.10
N TYR A 194 -8.04 2.67 -3.42
CA TYR A 194 -8.71 3.05 -4.67
C TYR A 194 -7.68 3.37 -5.77
N VAL A 195 -7.70 2.57 -6.85
CA VAL A 195 -6.86 2.79 -8.05
C VAL A 195 -7.58 3.72 -8.99
N SER A 196 -7.07 4.94 -9.16
CA SER A 196 -7.77 6.03 -9.87
C SER A 196 -7.72 6.00 -11.39
N LEU A 197 -7.09 5.00 -12.03
CA LEU A 197 -6.96 4.98 -13.49
C LEU A 197 -8.11 4.29 -14.21
N LYS A 198 -8.58 4.97 -15.27
CA LYS A 198 -9.31 4.38 -16.39
C LYS A 198 -8.33 4.12 -17.54
N GLY A 199 -7.89 2.86 -17.69
CA GLY A 199 -7.15 2.43 -18.89
C GLY A 199 -5.66 2.23 -18.71
N VAL A 200 -5.14 1.23 -19.43
CA VAL A 200 -3.71 0.94 -19.61
C VAL A 200 -3.15 1.93 -20.62
N THR A 201 -2.01 2.51 -20.29
CA THR A 201 -1.10 3.30 -21.13
C THR A 201 -1.15 4.83 -21.01
N GLY A 202 -0.16 5.34 -20.35
CA GLY A 202 0.76 6.46 -20.67
C GLY A 202 0.22 7.88 -20.94
N SER A 203 -1.06 8.13 -21.08
CA SER A 203 -1.60 9.45 -21.48
C SER A 203 -2.88 9.91 -20.77
N ALA A 204 -3.38 9.17 -19.79
CA ALA A 204 -4.57 9.61 -19.06
C ALA A 204 -4.20 10.72 -18.06
N THR A 205 -4.63 11.92 -18.32
CA THR A 205 -4.71 12.98 -17.30
C THR A 205 -5.64 12.51 -16.19
N LEU A 206 -5.17 12.61 -14.94
CA LEU A 206 -5.95 12.29 -13.76
C LEU A 206 -7.20 13.18 -13.73
N ASP A 207 -8.39 12.59 -13.87
CA ASP A 207 -9.64 13.31 -13.69
C ASP A 207 -9.97 13.36 -12.18
N THR A 208 -9.58 14.45 -11.55
CA THR A 208 -9.77 14.66 -10.10
C THR A 208 -11.23 14.70 -9.69
N ASN A 209 -12.15 15.12 -10.57
CA ASN A 209 -13.59 15.16 -10.28
C ASN A 209 -14.19 13.75 -10.29
N ASP A 210 -13.77 12.91 -11.23
CA ASP A 210 -14.18 11.51 -11.24
C ASP A 210 -13.68 10.78 -9.99
N VAL A 211 -12.40 10.98 -9.62
CA VAL A 211 -11.84 10.42 -8.39
C VAL A 211 -12.60 10.88 -7.15
N ALA A 212 -12.91 12.18 -7.03
CA ALA A 212 -13.69 12.71 -5.90
C ALA A 212 -15.06 12.03 -5.80
N THR A 213 -15.75 11.88 -6.93
CA THR A 213 -17.07 11.24 -7.00
C THR A 213 -17.01 9.78 -6.54
N GLN A 214 -16.02 9.02 -7.03
CA GLN A 214 -15.86 7.60 -6.67
C GLN A 214 -15.46 7.43 -5.19
N VAL A 215 -14.55 8.25 -4.69
CA VAL A 215 -14.15 8.22 -3.28
C VAL A 215 -15.35 8.52 -2.36
N GLN A 216 -16.16 9.51 -2.70
CA GLN A 216 -17.39 9.82 -1.95
C GLN A 216 -18.38 8.66 -1.98
N ALA A 217 -18.55 8.01 -3.13
CA ALA A 217 -19.44 6.85 -3.26
C ALA A 217 -18.95 5.68 -2.38
N ILE A 218 -17.65 5.40 -2.36
CA ILE A 218 -17.06 4.35 -1.50
C ILE A 218 -17.27 4.72 -0.02
N LYS A 219 -16.95 5.95 0.38
CA LYS A 219 -17.13 6.43 1.76
C LYS A 219 -18.57 6.41 2.27
N ALA A 220 -19.54 6.44 1.38
CA ALA A 220 -20.95 6.29 1.74
C ALA A 220 -21.32 4.84 2.11
N GLU A 221 -20.49 3.86 1.76
CA GLU A 221 -20.74 2.43 1.98
C GLU A 221 -19.87 1.83 3.11
N THR A 222 -18.83 2.53 3.56
CA THR A 222 -17.90 2.02 4.59
C THR A 222 -17.37 3.12 5.50
N ASP A 223 -17.02 2.74 6.74
CA ASP A 223 -16.29 3.59 7.68
C ASP A 223 -14.76 3.46 7.53
N LEU A 224 -14.30 2.53 6.67
CA LEU A 224 -12.86 2.36 6.42
C LEU A 224 -12.27 3.61 5.73
N PRO A 225 -11.06 4.02 6.08
CA PRO A 225 -10.35 5.05 5.34
C PRO A 225 -10.19 4.67 3.86
N VAL A 226 -10.28 5.64 2.96
CA VAL A 226 -10.08 5.44 1.53
C VAL A 226 -8.81 6.15 1.11
N CYS A 227 -7.79 5.38 0.71
CA CYS A 227 -6.54 5.88 0.17
C CYS A 227 -6.52 5.74 -1.35
N VAL A 228 -6.03 6.76 -2.02
CA VAL A 228 -5.98 6.80 -3.48
C VAL A 228 -4.54 6.61 -3.94
N GLY A 229 -4.34 5.58 -4.75
CA GLY A 229 -3.11 5.34 -5.47
C GLY A 229 -3.26 5.60 -6.96
N PHE A 230 -2.14 5.74 -7.62
CA PHE A 230 -1.98 5.97 -9.05
C PHE A 230 -2.13 7.44 -9.50
N GLY A 231 -1.22 7.86 -10.39
CA GLY A 231 -1.24 9.19 -11.00
C GLY A 231 -0.72 10.32 -10.11
N ILE A 232 -0.35 10.04 -8.87
CA ILE A 232 0.20 11.03 -7.94
C ILE A 232 1.71 11.12 -8.15
N ARG A 233 2.21 12.30 -8.54
CA ARG A 233 3.60 12.52 -8.91
C ARG A 233 4.22 13.83 -8.39
N ASP A 234 3.38 14.75 -7.93
CA ASP A 234 3.79 16.10 -7.51
C ASP A 234 2.81 16.71 -6.49
N ALA A 235 3.17 17.85 -5.93
CA ALA A 235 2.36 18.58 -4.96
C ALA A 235 0.94 18.89 -5.46
N THR A 236 0.78 19.18 -6.75
CA THR A 236 -0.51 19.53 -7.35
C THR A 236 -1.46 18.33 -7.34
N SER A 237 -1.00 17.20 -7.83
CA SER A 237 -1.78 15.95 -7.84
C SER A 237 -2.04 15.43 -6.42
N ALA A 238 -1.05 15.53 -5.51
CA ALA A 238 -1.21 15.16 -4.11
C ALA A 238 -2.30 15.99 -3.41
N LYS A 239 -2.31 17.30 -3.62
CA LYS A 239 -3.33 18.23 -3.10
C LYS A 239 -4.72 17.93 -3.64
N ALA A 240 -4.82 17.79 -4.96
CA ALA A 240 -6.09 17.56 -5.63
C ALA A 240 -6.76 16.26 -5.18
N ILE A 241 -5.99 15.18 -5.01
CA ILE A 241 -6.50 13.88 -4.54
C ILE A 241 -6.69 13.87 -3.03
N GLY A 242 -5.71 14.36 -2.26
CA GLY A 242 -5.76 14.39 -0.80
C GLY A 242 -6.93 15.18 -0.23
N ALA A 243 -7.45 16.17 -0.97
CA ALA A 243 -8.65 16.91 -0.57
C ALA A 243 -9.89 16.00 -0.38
N HIS A 244 -9.97 14.90 -1.12
CA HIS A 244 -11.14 14.01 -1.12
C HIS A 244 -10.88 12.67 -0.41
N ALA A 245 -9.63 12.20 -0.40
CA ALA A 245 -9.23 10.94 0.19
C ALA A 245 -8.82 11.08 1.68
N ASP A 246 -8.64 9.96 2.37
CA ASP A 246 -8.07 9.91 3.72
C ASP A 246 -6.55 9.77 3.69
N GLY A 247 -6.01 9.36 2.55
CA GLY A 247 -4.59 9.27 2.28
C GLY A 247 -4.27 9.14 0.80
N ILE A 248 -3.00 9.28 0.48
CA ILE A 248 -2.47 9.06 -0.87
C ILE A 248 -1.37 8.00 -0.83
N ILE A 249 -1.32 7.19 -1.91
CA ILE A 249 -0.28 6.18 -2.09
C ILE A 249 0.57 6.57 -3.29
N VAL A 250 1.88 6.63 -3.10
CA VAL A 250 2.83 7.12 -4.10
C VAL A 250 3.91 6.08 -4.33
N GLY A 251 3.90 5.47 -5.51
CA GLY A 251 4.86 4.43 -5.91
C GLY A 251 5.78 4.89 -7.02
N SER A 252 5.31 4.85 -8.27
CA SER A 252 6.12 5.07 -9.47
C SER A 252 6.95 6.34 -9.44
N ALA A 253 6.42 7.44 -8.86
CA ALA A 253 7.14 8.72 -8.73
C ALA A 253 8.36 8.64 -7.81
N LEU A 254 8.41 7.66 -6.90
CA LEU A 254 9.54 7.39 -6.02
C LEU A 254 10.49 6.37 -6.65
N VAL A 255 9.97 5.21 -7.02
CA VAL A 255 10.74 4.05 -7.48
C VAL A 255 11.48 4.31 -8.79
N GLN A 256 10.94 5.15 -9.68
CA GLN A 256 11.61 5.54 -10.93
C GLN A 256 12.97 6.22 -10.73
N ASN A 257 13.25 6.78 -9.54
CA ASN A 257 14.54 7.39 -9.25
C ASN A 257 15.70 6.39 -9.20
N PHE A 258 15.38 5.10 -9.08
CA PHE A 258 16.35 4.01 -9.15
C PHE A 258 16.47 3.39 -10.55
N ALA A 259 15.70 3.87 -11.53
CA ALA A 259 15.89 3.47 -12.92
C ALA A 259 17.28 3.89 -13.41
N ASP A 260 17.91 3.36 -14.32
CA ASP A 260 19.13 3.80 -15.02
C ASP A 260 20.34 4.10 -14.11
N ILE A 261 20.35 3.63 -12.84
CA ILE A 261 21.53 3.76 -11.96
C ILE A 261 22.22 2.41 -11.78
N ASP A 262 23.54 2.44 -11.59
CA ASP A 262 24.27 1.27 -11.13
C ASP A 262 24.02 1.09 -9.61
N ALA A 263 23.39 -0.02 -9.25
CA ALA A 263 23.09 -0.35 -7.84
C ALA A 263 24.36 -0.54 -6.97
N ASN A 264 25.54 -0.73 -7.59
CA ASN A 264 26.83 -0.82 -6.90
C ASN A 264 27.51 0.55 -6.75
N ASP A 265 27.06 1.58 -7.47
CA ASP A 265 27.54 2.95 -7.28
C ASP A 265 26.83 3.59 -6.08
N THR A 266 27.49 3.58 -4.93
CA THR A 266 26.95 4.13 -3.68
C THR A 266 26.60 5.62 -3.78
N ALA A 267 27.31 6.40 -4.60
CA ALA A 267 27.04 7.81 -4.80
C ALA A 267 25.78 8.01 -5.66
N ALA A 268 25.58 7.20 -6.70
CA ALA A 268 24.38 7.21 -7.53
C ALA A 268 23.14 6.80 -6.72
N VAL A 269 23.26 5.74 -5.91
CA VAL A 269 22.18 5.28 -5.01
C VAL A 269 21.83 6.37 -4.00
N ALA A 270 22.81 6.99 -3.33
CA ALA A 270 22.57 8.06 -2.37
C ALA A 270 21.90 9.28 -3.01
N ASN A 271 22.30 9.66 -4.22
CA ASN A 271 21.67 10.78 -4.95
C ASN A 271 20.21 10.44 -5.32
N ALA A 272 19.92 9.22 -5.76
CA ALA A 272 18.55 8.78 -6.03
C ALA A 272 17.69 8.80 -4.76
N GLN A 273 18.21 8.33 -3.63
CA GLN A 273 17.52 8.41 -2.33
C GLN A 273 17.24 9.85 -1.91
N GLN A 274 18.19 10.79 -2.10
CA GLN A 274 17.96 12.21 -1.83
C GLN A 274 16.80 12.79 -2.66
N LYS A 275 16.68 12.41 -3.93
CA LYS A 275 15.56 12.81 -4.80
C LYS A 275 14.23 12.25 -4.29
N ILE A 276 14.22 11.01 -3.81
CA ILE A 276 13.04 10.40 -3.19
C ILE A 276 12.64 11.19 -1.94
N MET A 277 13.59 11.51 -1.05
CA MET A 277 13.31 12.26 0.17
C MET A 277 12.80 13.67 -0.15
N ALA A 278 13.38 14.36 -1.09
CA ALA A 278 12.89 15.66 -1.55
C ALA A 278 11.45 15.59 -2.10
N LYS A 279 11.12 14.50 -2.81
CA LYS A 279 9.75 14.23 -3.26
C LYS A 279 8.81 13.96 -2.10
N MET A 280 9.23 13.20 -1.08
CA MET A 280 8.43 12.97 0.12
C MET A 280 8.13 14.28 0.86
N ASP A 281 9.11 15.17 1.03
CA ASP A 281 8.93 16.48 1.65
C ASP A 281 7.94 17.37 0.87
N GLU A 282 8.05 17.36 -0.46
CA GLU A 282 7.11 18.06 -1.35
C GLU A 282 5.66 17.59 -1.14
N LEU A 283 5.46 16.26 -1.16
CA LEU A 283 4.15 15.65 -1.01
C LEU A 283 3.57 15.88 0.40
N ARG A 284 4.39 15.72 1.44
CA ARG A 284 3.99 15.95 2.83
C ARG A 284 3.54 17.40 3.03
N THR A 285 4.33 18.36 2.55
CA THR A 285 3.99 19.79 2.61
C THR A 285 2.67 20.08 1.89
N ALA A 286 2.46 19.48 0.73
CA ALA A 286 1.22 19.61 -0.02
C ALA A 286 0.01 19.11 0.75
N LEU A 287 0.10 17.92 1.37
CA LEU A 287 -0.97 17.36 2.18
C LEU A 287 -1.24 18.15 3.46
N ASP A 288 -0.19 18.58 4.17
CA ASP A 288 -0.34 19.35 5.40
C ASP A 288 -1.03 20.72 5.15
N SER A 289 -0.89 21.27 3.94
CA SER A 289 -1.61 22.48 3.56
C SER A 289 -3.14 22.31 3.42
N LEU A 290 -3.66 21.06 3.43
CA LEU A 290 -5.09 20.74 3.45
C LEU A 290 -5.69 20.77 4.86
N SER A 291 -4.84 20.76 5.89
CA SER A 291 -5.24 20.71 7.30
C SER A 291 -5.32 22.10 7.94
N ALA A 292 -4.90 23.14 7.19
CA ALA A 292 -4.85 24.54 7.64
C ALA A 292 -6.19 25.26 7.56
#